data_bcd4f86907c0cd0094445c3537ece8fa
#
_entry.id   bcd4f86907c0cd0094445c3537ece8fa
#
_cell.length_a   1.000
_cell.length_b   1.000
_cell.length_c   1.000
_cell.angle_alpha   90.00
_cell.angle_beta   90.00
_cell.angle_gamma   90.00
#
_symmetry.space_group_name_H-M   'P 1'
#
loop_
_entity.id
_entity.type
_entity.pdbx_description
1 polymer ?
#
loop_
_entity_poly.entity_id
_entity_poly.type
_entity_poly.pdbx_seq_one_letter_code
_entity_poly.pdbx_strand_id
1 'polypeptide(L)'
;MMTEPQCREIDRLWARKSAQDNAHLPESERHRNLAPASAEFIHALAVGLGAKNLLEIGGSSGISTIALASAAQQTGGGLVSIEIEPGRQAESKETMARLGLEPFVDFRLGDAAEVLPTLTGFDFVLIDCEKPDYIRFFDMLRLASDGTVVADNILSHNLAAYVAHVRSQAGVESMTLPVGQGLEITRHPV
;
A
#
# COMPACT_ATOMS: atom_id res chain seq x y z
N MET A 1 5.48 14.51 8.70
CA MET A 1 6.42 14.32 7.56
C MET A 1 7.31 13.14 7.90
N MET A 2 7.62 12.28 6.95
CA MET A 2 8.58 11.20 7.15
C MET A 2 9.95 11.77 7.56
N THR A 3 10.70 11.03 8.38
CA THR A 3 12.04 11.43 8.81
C THR A 3 13.07 11.22 7.70
N GLU A 4 14.22 11.92 7.79
CA GLU A 4 15.30 11.75 6.83
C GLU A 4 15.81 10.29 6.70
N PRO A 5 15.99 9.50 7.79
CA PRO A 5 16.32 8.09 7.65
C PRO A 5 15.26 7.26 6.89
N GLN A 6 13.97 7.54 7.06
CA GLN A 6 12.88 6.89 6.34
C GLN A 6 12.94 7.20 4.84
N CYS A 7 13.13 8.48 4.48
CA CYS A 7 13.26 8.89 3.07
C CYS A 7 14.49 8.23 2.42
N ARG A 8 15.66 8.24 3.07
CA ARG A 8 16.87 7.58 2.55
C ARG A 8 16.68 6.06 2.33
N GLU A 9 15.93 5.40 3.21
CA GLU A 9 15.66 3.97 3.03
C GLU A 9 14.71 3.71 1.85
N ILE A 10 13.70 4.54 1.66
CA ILE A 10 12.84 4.51 0.46
C ILE A 10 13.67 4.65 -0.80
N ASP A 11 14.57 5.64 -0.85
CA ASP A 11 15.45 5.88 -2.00
C ASP A 11 16.37 4.68 -2.27
N ARG A 12 16.92 4.07 -1.22
CA ARG A 12 17.76 2.87 -1.32
C ARG A 12 17.00 1.68 -1.90
N LEU A 13 15.80 1.41 -1.41
CA LEU A 13 14.95 0.32 -1.88
C LEU A 13 14.50 0.55 -3.33
N TRP A 14 14.20 1.79 -3.68
CA TRP A 14 13.83 2.17 -5.04
C TRP A 14 15.00 2.07 -6.02
N ALA A 15 16.19 2.52 -5.64
CA ALA A 15 17.38 2.37 -6.46
C ALA A 15 17.68 0.90 -6.76
N ARG A 16 17.52 0.00 -5.77
CA ARG A 16 17.67 -1.44 -5.96
C ARG A 16 16.64 -2.00 -6.95
N LYS A 17 15.36 -1.66 -6.78
CA LYS A 17 14.30 -2.05 -7.73
C LYS A 17 14.64 -1.60 -9.14
N SER A 18 15.04 -0.34 -9.30
CA SER A 18 15.39 0.22 -10.61
C SER A 18 16.59 -0.50 -11.24
N ALA A 19 17.58 -0.87 -10.44
CA ALA A 19 18.72 -1.67 -10.92
C ALA A 19 18.29 -3.06 -11.39
N GLN A 20 17.37 -3.72 -10.68
CA GLN A 20 16.83 -5.03 -11.06
C GLN A 20 16.00 -4.95 -12.35
N ASP A 21 15.21 -3.89 -12.51
CA ASP A 21 14.41 -3.66 -13.73
C ASP A 21 15.35 -3.43 -14.94
N ASN A 22 16.37 -2.61 -14.79
CA ASN A 22 17.38 -2.34 -15.83
C ASN A 22 18.19 -3.60 -16.20
N ALA A 23 18.43 -4.49 -15.24
CA ALA A 23 19.09 -5.77 -15.48
C ALA A 23 18.16 -6.83 -16.09
N HIS A 24 16.88 -6.51 -16.32
CA HIS A 24 15.86 -7.39 -16.88
C HIS A 24 15.76 -8.73 -16.13
N LEU A 25 15.91 -8.71 -14.80
CA LEU A 25 15.77 -9.92 -13.99
C LEU A 25 14.36 -10.52 -14.15
N PRO A 26 14.20 -11.84 -13.99
CA PRO A 26 12.88 -12.47 -13.96
C PRO A 26 11.95 -11.79 -12.94
N GLU A 27 10.67 -11.73 -13.24
CA GLU A 27 9.67 -11.03 -12.39
C GLU A 27 9.64 -11.57 -10.95
N SER A 28 9.85 -12.88 -10.77
CA SER A 28 9.93 -13.53 -9.46
C SER A 28 11.14 -13.08 -8.62
N GLU A 29 12.19 -12.56 -9.26
CA GLU A 29 13.42 -12.11 -8.59
C GLU A 29 13.45 -10.60 -8.36
N ARG A 30 12.46 -9.86 -8.91
CA ARG A 30 12.41 -8.41 -8.78
C ARG A 30 11.59 -7.98 -7.56
N HIS A 31 12.02 -6.91 -6.93
CA HIS A 31 11.20 -6.22 -5.95
C HIS A 31 10.14 -5.37 -6.65
N ARG A 32 8.91 -5.42 -6.14
CA ARG A 32 7.76 -4.73 -6.70
C ARG A 32 7.34 -3.61 -5.76
N ASN A 33 8.23 -2.65 -5.61
CA ASN A 33 8.02 -1.55 -4.69
C ASN A 33 7.24 -0.41 -5.31
N LEU A 34 6.43 0.23 -4.49
CA LEU A 34 5.76 1.50 -4.77
C LEU A 34 6.77 2.59 -5.15
N ALA A 35 6.40 3.49 -6.08
CA ALA A 35 7.24 4.63 -6.43
C ALA A 35 7.39 5.61 -5.25
N PRO A 36 8.56 6.26 -5.05
CA PRO A 36 8.77 7.19 -3.93
C PRO A 36 7.73 8.31 -3.86
N ALA A 37 7.37 8.90 -5.00
CA ALA A 37 6.33 9.94 -5.05
C ALA A 37 4.95 9.42 -4.59
N SER A 38 4.60 8.17 -4.91
CA SER A 38 3.39 7.52 -4.40
C SER A 38 3.49 7.29 -2.88
N ALA A 39 4.67 6.87 -2.38
CA ALA A 39 4.90 6.68 -0.95
C ALA A 39 4.75 7.98 -0.15
N GLU A 40 5.32 9.08 -0.64
CA GLU A 40 5.17 10.41 -0.04
C GLU A 40 3.69 10.85 -0.03
N PHE A 41 3.00 10.61 -1.14
CA PHE A 41 1.60 10.99 -1.28
C PHE A 41 0.69 10.21 -0.33
N ILE A 42 0.79 8.86 -0.28
CA ILE A 42 -0.04 8.04 0.61
C ILE A 42 0.23 8.33 2.09
N HIS A 43 1.50 8.61 2.45
CA HIS A 43 1.86 9.06 3.79
C HIS A 43 1.14 10.37 4.15
N ALA A 44 1.27 11.39 3.29
CA ALA A 44 0.66 12.70 3.52
C ALA A 44 -0.88 12.61 3.58
N LEU A 45 -1.48 11.79 2.71
CA LEU A 45 -2.92 11.56 2.68
C LEU A 45 -3.40 10.86 3.97
N ALA A 46 -2.75 9.76 4.37
CA ALA A 46 -3.11 9.03 5.58
C ALA A 46 -2.99 9.89 6.85
N VAL A 47 -1.92 10.71 6.95
CA VAL A 47 -1.77 11.67 8.06
C VAL A 47 -2.84 12.76 8.00
N GLY A 48 -3.11 13.31 6.80
CA GLY A 48 -4.11 14.38 6.62
C GLY A 48 -5.54 13.93 6.95
N LEU A 49 -5.86 12.66 6.72
CA LEU A 49 -7.13 12.03 7.11
C LEU A 49 -7.17 11.65 8.60
N GLY A 50 -6.03 11.66 9.29
CA GLY A 50 -5.94 11.18 10.67
C GLY A 50 -6.16 9.67 10.78
N ALA A 51 -5.81 8.92 9.73
CA ALA A 51 -6.05 7.48 9.62
C ALA A 51 -5.38 6.71 10.77
N LYS A 52 -6.11 5.80 11.41
CA LYS A 52 -5.64 5.01 12.55
C LYS A 52 -5.64 3.50 12.29
N ASN A 53 -6.52 3.02 11.45
CA ASN A 53 -6.63 1.61 11.09
C ASN A 53 -6.24 1.44 9.61
N LEU A 54 -4.94 1.29 9.37
CA LEU A 54 -4.39 1.22 8.03
C LEU A 54 -4.20 -0.22 7.59
N LEU A 55 -4.38 -0.48 6.30
CA LEU A 55 -4.14 -1.77 5.66
C LEU A 55 -3.31 -1.56 4.39
N GLU A 56 -2.32 -2.42 4.15
CA GLU A 56 -1.73 -2.59 2.82
C GLU A 56 -1.83 -4.03 2.35
N ILE A 57 -2.14 -4.20 1.07
CA ILE A 57 -2.17 -5.49 0.37
C ILE A 57 -1.04 -5.48 -0.66
N GLY A 58 0.04 -6.22 -0.36
CA GLY A 58 1.26 -6.24 -1.14
C GLY A 58 2.34 -5.30 -0.57
N GLY A 59 2.87 -5.63 0.62
CA GLY A 59 3.91 -4.82 1.29
C GLY A 59 5.29 -4.89 0.63
N SER A 60 5.54 -5.92 -0.18
CA SER A 60 6.82 -6.17 -0.83
C SER A 60 8.00 -6.04 0.15
N SER A 61 9.09 -5.36 -0.24
CA SER A 61 10.25 -5.14 0.64
C SER A 61 10.17 -3.86 1.49
N GLY A 62 9.02 -3.16 1.50
CA GLY A 62 8.67 -2.23 2.57
C GLY A 62 8.63 -0.74 2.23
N ILE A 63 8.64 -0.28 0.95
CA ILE A 63 8.53 1.17 0.67
C ILE A 63 7.17 1.71 1.14
N SER A 64 6.06 1.08 0.76
CA SER A 64 4.73 1.46 1.21
C SER A 64 4.56 1.26 2.71
N THR A 65 5.15 0.17 3.24
CA THR A 65 5.13 -0.12 4.67
C THR A 65 5.81 0.99 5.49
N ILE A 66 6.97 1.54 5.05
CA ILE A 66 7.61 2.70 5.68
C ILE A 66 6.65 3.89 5.71
N ALA A 67 6.05 4.22 4.58
CA ALA A 67 5.17 5.37 4.45
C ALA A 67 3.94 5.25 5.37
N LEU A 68 3.24 4.10 5.34
CA LEU A 68 2.03 3.88 6.12
C LEU A 68 2.30 3.65 7.61
N ALA A 69 3.40 2.95 7.97
CA ALA A 69 3.79 2.81 9.37
C ALA A 69 4.22 4.14 10.00
N SER A 70 4.91 5.01 9.22
CA SER A 70 5.23 6.37 9.65
C SER A 70 3.95 7.21 9.82
N ALA A 71 2.95 7.05 8.97
CA ALA A 71 1.64 7.70 9.14
C ALA A 71 0.94 7.18 10.41
N ALA A 72 0.90 5.86 10.61
CA ALA A 72 0.33 5.23 11.80
C ALA A 72 1.00 5.74 13.09
N GLN A 73 2.33 5.85 13.11
CA GLN A 73 3.08 6.43 14.23
C GLN A 73 2.62 7.87 14.54
N GLN A 74 2.41 8.70 13.52
CA GLN A 74 2.02 10.10 13.68
C GLN A 74 0.56 10.27 14.11
N THR A 75 -0.33 9.42 13.65
CA THR A 75 -1.77 9.47 13.97
C THR A 75 -2.13 8.72 15.25
N GLY A 76 -1.20 7.94 15.82
CA GLY A 76 -1.44 7.06 16.93
C GLY A 76 -2.27 5.83 16.57
N GLY A 77 -2.12 5.35 15.33
CA GLY A 77 -2.79 4.19 14.77
C GLY A 77 -1.89 2.98 14.61
N GLY A 78 -2.30 2.05 13.75
CA GLY A 78 -1.56 0.85 13.36
C GLY A 78 -1.80 0.46 11.91
N LEU A 79 -0.85 -0.27 11.33
CA LEU A 79 -0.88 -0.80 9.98
C LEU A 79 -0.95 -2.33 10.01
N VAL A 80 -1.89 -2.92 9.31
CA VAL A 80 -1.81 -4.33 8.92
C VAL A 80 -1.16 -4.42 7.55
N SER A 81 -0.06 -5.16 7.43
CA SER A 81 0.68 -5.37 6.18
C SER A 81 0.57 -6.82 5.74
N ILE A 82 -0.07 -7.06 4.60
CA ILE A 82 -0.24 -8.40 4.01
C ILE A 82 0.76 -8.57 2.88
N GLU A 83 1.57 -9.63 2.95
CA GLU A 83 2.50 -10.03 1.89
C GLU A 83 2.48 -11.55 1.76
N ILE A 84 2.46 -12.05 0.52
CA ILE A 84 2.42 -13.48 0.22
C ILE A 84 3.82 -14.09 0.19
N GLU A 85 4.84 -13.30 -0.15
CA GLU A 85 6.21 -13.76 -0.31
C GLU A 85 7.01 -13.62 0.99
N PRO A 86 7.42 -14.75 1.62
CA PRO A 86 8.05 -14.71 2.94
C PRO A 86 9.38 -13.95 2.97
N GLY A 87 10.16 -14.02 1.88
CA GLY A 87 11.44 -13.31 1.79
C GLY A 87 11.27 -11.80 1.75
N ARG A 88 10.28 -11.31 1.00
CA ARG A 88 9.95 -9.88 0.93
C ARG A 88 9.44 -9.37 2.27
N GLN A 89 8.54 -10.11 2.92
CA GLN A 89 8.06 -9.73 4.24
C GLN A 89 9.16 -9.72 5.31
N ALA A 90 10.08 -10.68 5.28
CA ALA A 90 11.21 -10.73 6.21
C ALA A 90 12.08 -9.47 6.08
N GLU A 91 12.39 -9.06 4.85
CA GLU A 91 13.15 -7.83 4.60
C GLU A 91 12.40 -6.58 5.07
N SER A 92 11.08 -6.51 4.82
CA SER A 92 10.25 -5.41 5.32
C SER A 92 10.29 -5.33 6.85
N LYS A 93 10.17 -6.46 7.56
CA LYS A 93 10.29 -6.53 9.03
C LYS A 93 11.64 -6.00 9.53
N GLU A 94 12.74 -6.43 8.93
CA GLU A 94 14.08 -5.93 9.28
C GLU A 94 14.21 -4.44 9.07
N THR A 95 13.63 -3.93 7.97
CA THR A 95 13.61 -2.50 7.68
C THR A 95 12.80 -1.72 8.71
N MET A 96 11.61 -2.20 9.08
CA MET A 96 10.80 -1.56 10.13
C MET A 96 11.52 -1.54 11.47
N ALA A 97 12.19 -2.64 11.85
CA ALA A 97 12.96 -2.70 13.09
C ALA A 97 14.11 -1.66 13.09
N ARG A 98 14.88 -1.56 11.99
CA ARG A 98 15.95 -0.55 11.87
C ARG A 98 15.45 0.90 11.95
N LEU A 99 14.24 1.15 11.46
CA LEU A 99 13.64 2.49 11.46
C LEU A 99 12.81 2.80 12.73
N GLY A 100 12.68 1.84 13.66
CA GLY A 100 11.86 2.00 14.85
C GLY A 100 10.35 2.06 14.56
N LEU A 101 9.92 1.49 13.44
CA LEU A 101 8.52 1.46 13.00
C LEU A 101 7.82 0.12 13.29
N GLU A 102 8.56 -0.91 13.71
CA GLU A 102 8.03 -2.24 13.99
C GLU A 102 6.79 -2.23 14.93
N PRO A 103 6.73 -1.42 16.00
CA PRO A 103 5.57 -1.42 16.89
C PRO A 103 4.25 -0.96 16.25
N PHE A 104 4.33 -0.36 15.07
CA PHE A 104 3.17 0.18 14.34
C PHE A 104 2.69 -0.75 13.22
N VAL A 105 3.30 -1.95 13.04
CA VAL A 105 2.97 -2.86 11.94
C VAL A 105 2.63 -4.26 12.44
N ASP A 106 1.43 -4.72 12.12
CA ASP A 106 1.01 -6.12 12.25
C ASP A 106 1.23 -6.81 10.90
N PHE A 107 2.28 -7.61 10.80
CA PHE A 107 2.65 -8.33 9.59
C PHE A 107 1.86 -9.63 9.45
N ARG A 108 1.14 -9.78 8.35
CA ARG A 108 0.41 -10.98 7.97
C ARG A 108 1.04 -11.61 6.74
N LEU A 109 1.65 -12.79 6.91
CA LEU A 109 2.18 -13.58 5.80
C LEU A 109 1.07 -14.49 5.26
N GLY A 110 0.78 -14.39 3.96
CA GLY A 110 -0.20 -15.26 3.30
C GLY A 110 -0.97 -14.59 2.17
N ASP A 111 -1.87 -15.36 1.58
CA ASP A 111 -2.81 -14.85 0.56
C ASP A 111 -3.79 -13.87 1.21
N ALA A 112 -3.90 -12.68 0.63
CA ALA A 112 -4.85 -11.68 1.08
C ALA A 112 -6.30 -12.19 1.05
N ALA A 113 -6.65 -13.11 0.15
CA ALA A 113 -7.97 -13.73 0.11
C ALA A 113 -8.31 -14.54 1.37
N GLU A 114 -7.31 -15.08 2.05
CA GLU A 114 -7.50 -15.84 3.30
C GLU A 114 -7.48 -14.91 4.53
N VAL A 115 -6.70 -13.83 4.46
CA VAL A 115 -6.49 -12.90 5.57
C VAL A 115 -7.63 -11.87 5.68
N LEU A 116 -8.04 -11.25 4.57
CA LEU A 116 -9.03 -10.17 4.53
C LEU A 116 -10.36 -10.51 5.22
N PRO A 117 -10.92 -11.72 5.10
CA PRO A 117 -12.18 -12.07 5.77
C PRO A 117 -12.14 -11.98 7.30
N THR A 118 -10.94 -12.04 7.89
CA THR A 118 -10.72 -11.97 9.34
C THR A 118 -10.56 -10.53 9.86
N LEU A 119 -10.49 -9.55 8.96
CA LEU A 119 -10.16 -8.16 9.24
C LEU A 119 -11.35 -7.23 8.94
N THR A 120 -11.43 -6.09 9.64
CA THR A 120 -12.49 -5.11 9.44
C THR A 120 -12.11 -3.74 10.00
N GLY A 121 -12.82 -2.69 9.56
CA GLY A 121 -12.78 -1.37 10.19
C GLY A 121 -11.60 -0.50 9.76
N PHE A 122 -11.09 -0.70 8.54
CA PHE A 122 -10.02 0.13 8.00
C PHE A 122 -10.54 1.49 7.52
N ASP A 123 -9.84 2.53 7.93
CA ASP A 123 -10.08 3.90 7.48
C ASP A 123 -9.15 4.30 6.32
N PHE A 124 -8.04 3.57 6.12
CA PHE A 124 -7.14 3.74 4.98
C PHE A 124 -6.64 2.38 4.46
N VAL A 125 -6.78 2.15 3.16
CA VAL A 125 -6.31 0.91 2.52
C VAL A 125 -5.45 1.23 1.30
N LEU A 126 -4.29 0.58 1.16
CA LEU A 126 -3.49 0.53 -0.07
C LEU A 126 -3.64 -0.84 -0.74
N ILE A 127 -3.97 -0.85 -2.03
CA ILE A 127 -3.93 -2.03 -2.90
C ILE A 127 -2.76 -1.88 -3.88
N ASP A 128 -1.71 -2.68 -3.70
CA ASP A 128 -0.55 -2.76 -4.60
C ASP A 128 -0.03 -4.20 -4.70
N CYS A 129 -0.90 -5.08 -5.17
CA CYS A 129 -0.66 -6.52 -5.31
C CYS A 129 -0.67 -6.98 -6.78
N GLU A 130 -1.00 -8.24 -7.05
CA GLU A 130 -1.21 -8.74 -8.40
C GLU A 130 -2.45 -8.11 -9.05
N LYS A 131 -2.30 -7.61 -10.27
CA LYS A 131 -3.32 -6.78 -10.93
C LYS A 131 -4.67 -7.48 -11.18
N PRO A 132 -4.71 -8.81 -11.49
CA PRO A 132 -5.97 -9.54 -11.61
C PRO A 132 -6.83 -9.57 -10.34
N ASP A 133 -6.21 -9.40 -9.16
CA ASP A 133 -6.90 -9.51 -7.88
C ASP A 133 -7.46 -8.18 -7.34
N TYR A 134 -7.20 -7.04 -8.00
CA TYR A 134 -7.62 -5.71 -7.51
C TYR A 134 -9.11 -5.60 -7.24
N ILE A 135 -9.97 -6.03 -8.19
CA ILE A 135 -11.43 -6.02 -8.01
C ILE A 135 -11.82 -6.94 -6.88
N ARG A 136 -11.28 -8.17 -6.89
CA ARG A 136 -11.59 -9.18 -5.86
C ARG A 136 -11.27 -8.67 -4.47
N PHE A 137 -10.07 -8.12 -4.27
CA PHE A 137 -9.68 -7.63 -2.95
C PHE A 137 -10.44 -6.37 -2.54
N PHE A 138 -10.72 -5.46 -3.48
CA PHE A 138 -11.58 -4.31 -3.21
C PHE A 138 -12.95 -4.74 -2.67
N ASP A 139 -13.59 -5.71 -3.32
CA ASP A 139 -14.91 -6.22 -2.92
C ASP A 139 -14.91 -6.97 -1.57
N MET A 140 -13.73 -7.44 -1.13
CA MET A 140 -13.55 -8.10 0.17
C MET A 140 -13.29 -7.12 1.32
N LEU A 141 -13.02 -5.86 1.04
CA LEU A 141 -12.72 -4.86 2.07
C LEU A 141 -13.93 -4.60 2.97
N ARG A 142 -13.66 -4.45 4.25
CA ARG A 142 -14.62 -4.02 5.27
C ARG A 142 -14.14 -2.72 5.87
N LEU A 143 -14.49 -1.62 5.21
CA LEU A 143 -14.05 -0.29 5.57
C LEU A 143 -14.79 0.24 6.79
N ALA A 144 -14.18 1.17 7.50
CA ALA A 144 -14.87 2.07 8.42
C ALA A 144 -15.71 3.09 7.63
N SER A 145 -16.57 3.83 8.34
CA SER A 145 -17.23 5.00 7.75
C SER A 145 -16.17 5.97 7.22
N ASP A 146 -16.39 6.55 6.05
CA ASP A 146 -15.44 7.43 5.36
C ASP A 146 -14.09 6.79 4.98
N GLY A 147 -14.02 5.47 4.94
CA GLY A 147 -12.81 4.75 4.56
C GLY A 147 -12.31 5.12 3.16
N THR A 148 -11.00 5.28 3.04
CA THR A 148 -10.33 5.64 1.79
C THR A 148 -9.50 4.47 1.28
N VAL A 149 -9.67 4.11 0.02
CA VAL A 149 -8.88 3.09 -0.68
C VAL A 149 -8.00 3.78 -1.72
N VAL A 150 -6.72 3.46 -1.74
CA VAL A 150 -5.77 3.89 -2.77
C VAL A 150 -5.28 2.65 -3.50
N ALA A 151 -5.39 2.64 -4.83
CA ALA A 151 -4.84 1.57 -5.67
C ALA A 151 -3.72 2.13 -6.54
N ASP A 152 -2.55 1.47 -6.56
CA ASP A 152 -1.40 1.90 -7.37
C ASP A 152 -1.40 1.28 -8.78
N ASN A 153 -0.49 1.74 -9.62
CA ASN A 153 -0.22 1.26 -10.98
C ASN A 153 -1.34 1.50 -12.01
N ILE A 154 -2.26 2.40 -11.74
CA ILE A 154 -3.44 2.63 -12.60
C ILE A 154 -3.08 3.07 -14.02
N LEU A 155 -1.99 3.86 -14.17
CA LEU A 155 -1.55 4.38 -15.47
C LEU A 155 -0.45 3.54 -16.13
N SER A 156 0.16 2.62 -15.39
CA SER A 156 1.25 1.77 -15.89
C SER A 156 0.81 0.36 -16.29
N HIS A 157 -0.40 -0.04 -15.87
CA HIS A 157 -0.98 -1.35 -16.15
C HIS A 157 -2.42 -1.21 -16.68
N ASN A 158 -2.94 -2.27 -17.31
CA ASN A 158 -4.33 -2.27 -17.79
C ASN A 158 -5.30 -2.54 -16.61
N LEU A 159 -5.61 -1.49 -15.85
CA LEU A 159 -6.54 -1.51 -14.71
C LEU A 159 -7.86 -0.77 -14.99
N ALA A 160 -8.20 -0.53 -16.27
CA ALA A 160 -9.44 0.15 -16.64
C ALA A 160 -10.70 -0.54 -16.09
N ALA A 161 -10.70 -1.87 -16.01
CA ALA A 161 -11.80 -2.63 -15.43
C ALA A 161 -11.96 -2.36 -13.92
N TYR A 162 -10.85 -2.27 -13.18
CA TYR A 162 -10.86 -1.89 -11.77
C TYR A 162 -11.42 -0.48 -11.57
N VAL A 163 -10.93 0.49 -12.33
CA VAL A 163 -11.40 1.88 -12.26
C VAL A 163 -12.90 1.98 -12.58
N ALA A 164 -13.37 1.29 -13.62
CA ALA A 164 -14.79 1.24 -13.95
C ALA A 164 -15.61 0.59 -12.83
N HIS A 165 -15.10 -0.50 -12.24
CA HIS A 165 -15.76 -1.22 -11.15
C HIS A 165 -15.95 -0.32 -9.92
N VAL A 166 -14.89 0.32 -9.41
CA VAL A 166 -15.00 1.17 -8.22
C VAL A 166 -15.89 2.38 -8.45
N ARG A 167 -15.83 3.00 -9.64
CA ARG A 167 -16.66 4.15 -9.99
C ARG A 167 -18.13 3.81 -10.23
N SER A 168 -18.46 2.52 -10.43
CA SER A 168 -19.85 2.07 -10.56
C SER A 168 -20.54 1.82 -9.23
N GLN A 169 -19.80 1.82 -8.12
CA GLN A 169 -20.37 1.59 -6.80
C GLN A 169 -21.21 2.77 -6.34
N ALA A 170 -22.38 2.50 -5.79
CA ALA A 170 -23.29 3.55 -5.33
C ALA A 170 -22.68 4.32 -4.14
N GLY A 171 -22.75 5.65 -4.19
CA GLY A 171 -22.25 6.51 -3.11
C GLY A 171 -20.72 6.62 -3.04
N VAL A 172 -19.99 6.10 -4.01
CA VAL A 172 -18.53 6.17 -4.06
C VAL A 172 -18.07 7.40 -4.83
N GLU A 173 -17.09 8.09 -4.30
CA GLU A 173 -16.31 9.12 -5.00
C GLU A 173 -14.94 8.55 -5.35
N SER A 174 -14.53 8.65 -6.63
CA SER A 174 -13.25 8.10 -7.06
C SER A 174 -12.60 8.98 -8.13
N MET A 175 -11.26 9.09 -8.06
CA MET A 175 -10.48 9.87 -9.02
C MET A 175 -9.10 9.26 -9.25
N THR A 176 -8.61 9.37 -10.48
CA THR A 176 -7.23 9.00 -10.82
C THR A 176 -6.30 10.20 -10.67
N LEU A 177 -5.18 10.02 -9.98
CA LEU A 177 -4.10 11.00 -9.87
C LEU A 177 -2.83 10.49 -10.58
N PRO A 178 -2.16 11.35 -11.38
CA PRO A 178 -0.90 10.98 -12.07
C PRO A 178 0.31 11.12 -11.14
N VAL A 179 0.28 10.43 -9.99
CA VAL A 179 1.39 10.37 -9.03
C VAL A 179 2.06 9.01 -9.17
N GLY A 180 3.39 8.99 -9.26
CA GLY A 180 4.14 7.75 -9.48
C GLY A 180 3.71 7.01 -10.74
N GLN A 181 3.17 5.82 -10.57
CA GLN A 181 2.63 4.99 -11.67
C GLN A 181 1.10 5.13 -11.84
N GLY A 182 0.51 6.15 -11.23
CA GLY A 182 -0.92 6.45 -11.22
C GLY A 182 -1.64 5.82 -10.04
N LEU A 183 -2.35 6.65 -9.28
CA LEU A 183 -3.14 6.24 -8.12
C LEU A 183 -4.64 6.43 -8.42
N GLU A 184 -5.47 5.44 -8.11
CA GLU A 184 -6.92 5.64 -8.00
C GLU A 184 -7.26 5.78 -6.53
N ILE A 185 -7.83 6.93 -6.17
CA ILE A 185 -8.28 7.21 -4.82
C ILE A 185 -9.79 7.07 -4.80
N THR A 186 -10.27 6.19 -3.95
CA THR A 186 -11.69 5.87 -3.81
C THR A 186 -12.12 6.12 -2.37
N ARG A 187 -13.18 6.89 -2.18
CA ARG A 187 -13.76 7.20 -0.88
C ARG A 187 -15.20 6.70 -0.83
N HIS A 188 -15.58 6.14 0.31
CA HIS A 188 -16.95 5.82 0.65
C HIS A 188 -17.47 6.87 1.65
N PRO A 189 -18.06 7.98 1.19
CA PRO A 189 -18.65 8.96 2.11
C PRO A 189 -19.84 8.34 2.84
N VAL A 190 -20.05 8.77 4.09
CA VAL A 190 -21.17 8.34 4.96
C VAL A 190 -22.50 8.78 4.39
#